data_7f6a3e73ea2d415e2f8114e4b9d59460
#
_entry.id   7f6a3e73ea2d415e2f8114e4b9d59460
#
_cell.length_a   1.000
_cell.length_b   1.000
_cell.length_c   1.000
_cell.angle_alpha   90.00
_cell.angle_beta   90.00
_cell.angle_gamma   90.00
#
_symmetry.space_group_name_H-M   'P 1'
#
loop_
_entity.id
_entity.type
_entity.pdbx_description
1 polymer ?
#
loop_
_entity_poly.entity_id
_entity_poly.type
_entity_poly.pdbx_seq_one_letter_code
_entity_poly.pdbx_strand_id
1 'polypeptide(L)'
;MKTTNSLTFLSLVAAVCLTAAVCGAQDKAKAAPKPPPPDKTKVPDISPADLEKIEAALPAKAAKPKKARKLLVFWRCDGFFHGSGIAGGNKSIELMGKKTGAWTCDFSREWESLSAENLAKYDGLVFNNTTSLDPTPEIKQALLDFIKSGKAIIGIHGATDNFGKWPEGQQLMGGRFAGHPWGGGGPGGKTDGKWAFKLDEPNHPLCRAFGGKGFRLKDEIYQFKDAYTRADRRVLIGMDLTDEETAKPIRSLDPKTEKPRGCRTDDDYAVSWVKNVGKGRLFYCSLGHAMNVFQDAPVVQYYLDGIQWALGDIKADATTKK
;
A
#
# COMPACT_ATOMS: atom_id res chain seq x y z
N MET A 1 32.50 87.39 26.76
CA MET A 1 31.69 88.55 26.42
C MET A 1 30.41 88.08 25.81
N LYS A 2 29.35 88.39 26.58
CA LYS A 2 28.04 88.86 26.18
C LYS A 2 27.32 88.11 25.08
N THR A 3 26.32 87.32 25.47
CA THR A 3 24.87 87.58 25.53
C THR A 3 24.24 87.48 24.14
N THR A 4 23.13 86.84 23.90
CA THR A 4 21.79 87.09 24.37
C THR A 4 20.86 85.92 24.00
N ASN A 5 19.88 85.71 24.93
CA ASN A 5 18.72 84.88 24.77
C ASN A 5 17.74 85.37 23.69
N SER A 6 17.06 84.50 23.00
CA SER A 6 15.74 84.80 22.46
C SER A 6 14.84 83.58 22.57
N LEU A 7 13.85 83.66 23.42
CA LEU A 7 12.76 82.71 23.53
C LEU A 7 11.76 82.92 22.37
N THR A 8 11.43 81.88 21.68
CA THR A 8 10.28 81.87 20.77
C THR A 8 9.32 80.79 21.23
N PHE A 9 8.17 81.23 21.66
CA PHE A 9 7.01 80.45 22.00
C PHE A 9 6.47 79.78 20.71
N LEU A 10 6.36 78.49 20.70
CA LEU A 10 5.66 77.72 19.64
C LEU A 10 4.45 77.06 20.26
N SER A 11 3.27 77.52 19.85
CA SER A 11 1.96 77.01 20.27
C SER A 11 1.73 75.60 19.74
N LEU A 12 1.46 74.66 20.65
CA LEU A 12 1.12 73.27 20.32
C LEU A 12 -0.36 73.19 20.04
N VAL A 13 -0.75 73.03 18.78
CA VAL A 13 -2.13 72.66 18.38
C VAL A 13 -2.20 71.07 18.42
N ALA A 14 -2.96 70.59 19.39
CA ALA A 14 -3.28 69.22 19.52
C ALA A 14 -4.33 68.78 18.48
N ALA A 15 -3.96 68.13 17.45
CA ALA A 15 -4.92 67.50 16.54
C ALA A 15 -5.28 66.07 17.10
N VAL A 16 -6.52 65.98 17.57
CA VAL A 16 -7.11 64.70 17.98
C VAL A 16 -7.51 63.91 16.72
N CYS A 17 -6.71 62.95 16.32
CA CYS A 17 -7.12 61.96 15.30
C CYS A 17 -7.98 60.88 15.96
N LEU A 18 -9.28 60.93 15.74
CA LEU A 18 -10.19 59.80 15.98
C LEU A 18 -9.88 58.73 14.92
N THR A 19 -9.14 57.68 15.27
CA THR A 19 -9.08 56.47 14.47
C THR A 19 -10.29 55.60 14.80
N ALA A 20 -11.28 55.59 13.90
CA ALA A 20 -12.37 54.62 13.93
C ALA A 20 -11.78 53.22 13.65
N ALA A 21 -11.75 52.40 14.69
CA ALA A 21 -11.45 50.97 14.52
C ALA A 21 -12.61 50.30 13.78
N VAL A 22 -12.45 50.11 12.48
CA VAL A 22 -13.32 49.22 11.70
C VAL A 22 -13.00 47.78 12.13
N CYS A 23 -13.80 47.25 13.06
CA CYS A 23 -13.79 45.86 13.43
C CYS A 23 -14.38 45.06 12.25
N GLY A 24 -13.54 44.65 11.32
CA GLY A 24 -13.94 43.77 10.24
C GLY A 24 -14.24 42.40 10.85
N ALA A 25 -15.51 42.04 10.96
CA ALA A 25 -15.95 40.71 11.22
C ALA A 25 -15.45 39.84 10.04
N GLN A 26 -14.37 39.08 10.26
CA GLN A 26 -13.99 38.00 9.33
C GLN A 26 -15.09 36.94 9.40
N ASP A 27 -15.98 36.94 8.43
CA ASP A 27 -16.87 35.79 8.16
C ASP A 27 -15.99 34.54 8.01
N LYS A 28 -15.98 33.70 9.05
CA LYS A 28 -15.43 32.35 8.95
C LYS A 28 -16.23 31.60 7.89
N ALA A 29 -15.71 31.53 6.69
CA ALA A 29 -16.31 30.75 5.64
C ALA A 29 -16.61 29.36 6.21
N LYS A 30 -17.90 28.98 6.25
CA LYS A 30 -18.32 27.63 6.67
C LYS A 30 -17.56 26.64 5.80
N ALA A 31 -16.74 25.78 6.44
CA ALA A 31 -16.07 24.69 5.74
C ALA A 31 -17.11 23.90 4.94
N ALA A 32 -16.80 23.61 3.68
CA ALA A 32 -17.66 22.79 2.83
C ALA A 32 -18.02 21.49 3.57
N PRO A 33 -19.24 21.00 3.46
CA PRO A 33 -19.65 19.75 4.09
C PRO A 33 -18.71 18.63 3.62
N LYS A 34 -18.24 17.81 4.55
CA LYS A 34 -17.40 16.65 4.21
C LYS A 34 -18.18 15.75 3.25
N PRO A 35 -17.53 15.21 2.20
CA PRO A 35 -18.19 14.27 1.30
C PRO A 35 -18.71 13.07 2.11
N PRO A 36 -19.81 12.45 1.67
CA PRO A 36 -20.33 11.25 2.31
C PRO A 36 -19.26 10.15 2.33
N PRO A 37 -19.27 9.25 3.31
CA PRO A 37 -18.35 8.12 3.33
C PRO A 37 -18.52 7.27 2.07
N PRO A 38 -17.43 6.66 1.55
CA PRO A 38 -17.48 5.85 0.34
C PRO A 38 -18.39 4.62 0.55
N ASP A 39 -19.11 4.25 -0.49
CA ASP A 39 -19.87 2.99 -0.52
C ASP A 39 -18.89 1.81 -0.67
N LYS A 40 -18.63 1.13 0.46
CA LYS A 40 -17.72 0.00 0.50
C LYS A 40 -18.26 -1.27 -0.17
N THR A 41 -19.50 -1.24 -0.67
CA THR A 41 -20.14 -2.38 -1.33
C THR A 41 -19.92 -2.42 -2.83
N LYS A 42 -19.36 -1.34 -3.39
CA LYS A 42 -19.13 -1.19 -4.82
C LYS A 42 -17.67 -0.88 -5.12
N VAL A 43 -17.13 -1.53 -6.14
CA VAL A 43 -15.84 -1.16 -6.70
C VAL A 43 -16.02 0.16 -7.46
N PRO A 44 -15.21 1.20 -7.21
CA PRO A 44 -15.30 2.44 -7.96
C PRO A 44 -15.05 2.25 -9.46
N ASP A 45 -15.71 3.06 -10.27
CA ASP A 45 -15.47 3.10 -11.70
C ASP A 45 -14.05 3.56 -12.03
N ILE A 46 -13.51 3.04 -13.11
CA ILE A 46 -12.21 3.42 -13.66
C ILE A 46 -12.46 4.34 -14.84
N SER A 47 -11.80 5.50 -14.85
CA SER A 47 -11.88 6.40 -16.01
C SER A 47 -11.30 5.75 -17.26
N PRO A 48 -11.77 6.11 -18.48
CA PRO A 48 -11.18 5.59 -19.72
C PRO A 48 -9.67 5.85 -19.82
N ALA A 49 -9.20 7.01 -19.36
CA ALA A 49 -7.79 7.36 -19.36
C ALA A 49 -6.95 6.51 -18.39
N ASP A 50 -7.51 6.13 -17.22
CA ASP A 50 -6.82 5.24 -16.30
C ASP A 50 -6.85 3.79 -16.78
N LEU A 51 -7.94 3.37 -17.43
CA LEU A 51 -8.02 2.05 -18.03
C LEU A 51 -6.96 1.88 -19.13
N GLU A 52 -6.82 2.86 -20.02
CA GLU A 52 -5.77 2.87 -21.05
C GLU A 52 -4.36 2.72 -20.46
N LYS A 53 -4.05 3.43 -19.37
CA LYS A 53 -2.76 3.30 -18.68
C LYS A 53 -2.55 1.92 -18.06
N ILE A 54 -3.60 1.33 -17.45
CA ILE A 54 -3.53 -0.04 -16.94
C ILE A 54 -3.26 -1.01 -18.08
N GLU A 55 -3.98 -0.90 -19.20
CA GLU A 55 -3.80 -1.77 -20.37
C GLU A 55 -2.40 -1.65 -20.98
N ALA A 56 -1.86 -0.43 -21.06
CA ALA A 56 -0.50 -0.17 -21.52
C ALA A 56 0.58 -0.78 -20.62
N ALA A 57 0.33 -0.87 -19.30
CA ALA A 57 1.25 -1.45 -18.33
C ALA A 57 1.22 -3.00 -18.30
N LEU A 58 0.24 -3.64 -18.95
CA LEU A 58 0.06 -5.08 -18.88
C LEU A 58 1.22 -5.85 -19.52
N PRO A 59 1.76 -6.88 -18.86
CA PRO A 59 2.77 -7.76 -19.41
C PRO A 59 2.33 -8.39 -20.74
N ALA A 60 3.28 -8.55 -21.67
CA ALA A 60 3.00 -9.18 -22.95
C ALA A 60 2.92 -10.72 -22.85
N LYS A 61 3.65 -11.30 -21.90
CA LYS A 61 3.80 -12.76 -21.75
C LYS A 61 3.85 -13.15 -20.29
N ALA A 62 3.28 -14.33 -19.99
CA ALA A 62 3.40 -15.04 -18.72
C ALA A 62 4.29 -16.28 -18.88
N ALA A 63 4.73 -16.85 -17.77
CA ALA A 63 5.20 -18.23 -17.76
C ALA A 63 4.03 -19.15 -18.14
N LYS A 64 4.32 -20.23 -18.87
CA LYS A 64 3.28 -21.22 -19.24
C LYS A 64 2.73 -21.87 -17.98
N PRO A 65 1.41 -21.72 -17.70
CA PRO A 65 0.80 -22.39 -16.56
C PRO A 65 0.90 -23.93 -16.68
N LYS A 66 1.16 -24.59 -15.57
CA LYS A 66 1.22 -26.07 -15.52
C LYS A 66 -0.15 -26.75 -15.73
N LYS A 67 -1.20 -26.01 -15.46
CA LYS A 67 -2.62 -26.38 -15.66
C LYS A 67 -3.46 -25.12 -15.78
N ALA A 68 -4.71 -25.22 -16.19
CA ALA A 68 -5.66 -24.11 -16.08
C ALA A 68 -5.70 -23.61 -14.62
N ARG A 69 -5.55 -22.31 -14.43
CA ARG A 69 -5.54 -21.65 -13.12
C ARG A 69 -6.79 -20.82 -12.94
N LYS A 70 -7.36 -20.85 -11.73
CA LYS A 70 -8.49 -20.02 -11.35
C LYS A 70 -8.20 -19.31 -10.02
N LEU A 71 -8.38 -18.00 -9.98
CA LEU A 71 -8.21 -17.15 -8.79
C LEU A 71 -9.56 -16.69 -8.26
N LEU A 72 -9.67 -16.59 -6.94
CA LEU A 72 -10.68 -15.77 -6.28
C LEU A 72 -10.00 -14.46 -5.86
N VAL A 73 -10.50 -13.32 -6.32
CA VAL A 73 -10.05 -11.98 -5.90
C VAL A 73 -11.04 -11.44 -4.88
N PHE A 74 -10.63 -11.40 -3.63
CA PHE A 74 -11.43 -10.96 -2.50
C PHE A 74 -11.05 -9.53 -2.12
N TRP A 75 -12.04 -8.60 -2.04
CA TRP A 75 -11.80 -7.17 -1.89
C TRP A 75 -12.62 -6.50 -0.78
N ARG A 76 -13.07 -7.25 0.23
CA ARG A 76 -13.83 -6.73 1.37
C ARG A 76 -12.98 -5.83 2.26
N CYS A 77 -13.54 -4.68 2.66
CA CYS A 77 -12.98 -3.77 3.65
C CYS A 77 -13.98 -3.53 4.77
N ASP A 78 -13.70 -4.07 5.95
CA ASP A 78 -14.47 -3.76 7.16
C ASP A 78 -13.86 -2.52 7.87
N GLY A 79 -12.58 -2.22 7.61
CA GLY A 79 -11.85 -1.01 7.99
C GLY A 79 -11.83 0.08 6.92
N PHE A 80 -10.65 0.65 6.68
CA PHE A 80 -10.44 1.68 5.65
C PHE A 80 -10.69 1.12 4.24
N PHE A 81 -11.36 1.90 3.39
CA PHE A 81 -11.69 1.48 2.03
C PHE A 81 -10.70 2.06 1.00
N HIS A 82 -9.86 1.22 0.46
CA HIS A 82 -8.87 1.56 -0.57
C HIS A 82 -9.48 1.55 -1.98
N GLY A 83 -10.57 2.29 -2.21
CA GLY A 83 -11.39 2.16 -3.43
C GLY A 83 -10.59 2.21 -4.73
N SER A 84 -9.68 3.17 -4.88
CA SER A 84 -8.81 3.32 -6.05
C SER A 84 -7.87 2.11 -6.25
N GLY A 85 -7.25 1.63 -5.18
CA GLY A 85 -6.39 0.44 -5.21
C GLY A 85 -7.17 -0.85 -5.51
N ILE A 86 -8.39 -0.99 -4.95
CA ILE A 86 -9.28 -2.12 -5.24
C ILE A 86 -9.66 -2.13 -6.72
N ALA A 87 -10.08 -0.98 -7.27
CA ALA A 87 -10.47 -0.88 -8.67
C ALA A 87 -9.30 -1.22 -9.60
N GLY A 88 -8.15 -0.57 -9.40
CA GLY A 88 -6.95 -0.81 -10.19
C GLY A 88 -6.44 -2.25 -10.09
N GLY A 89 -6.37 -2.80 -8.87
CA GLY A 89 -5.93 -4.18 -8.63
C GLY A 89 -6.85 -5.22 -9.25
N ASN A 90 -8.17 -5.11 -9.05
CA ASN A 90 -9.14 -6.01 -9.67
C ASN A 90 -9.01 -5.99 -11.20
N LYS A 91 -8.98 -4.80 -11.79
CA LYS A 91 -8.89 -4.65 -13.25
C LYS A 91 -7.56 -5.17 -13.80
N SER A 92 -6.45 -4.85 -13.15
CA SER A 92 -5.13 -5.32 -13.58
C SER A 92 -5.02 -6.85 -13.51
N ILE A 93 -5.52 -7.50 -12.44
CA ILE A 93 -5.51 -8.97 -12.29
C ILE A 93 -6.38 -9.62 -13.37
N GLU A 94 -7.58 -9.08 -13.63
CA GLU A 94 -8.46 -9.56 -14.69
C GLU A 94 -7.78 -9.53 -16.05
N LEU A 95 -7.26 -8.35 -16.41
CA LEU A 95 -6.67 -8.12 -17.73
C LEU A 95 -5.33 -8.87 -17.92
N MET A 96 -4.50 -8.99 -16.86
CA MET A 96 -3.29 -9.82 -16.91
C MET A 96 -3.64 -11.27 -17.25
N GLY A 97 -4.60 -11.86 -16.53
CA GLY A 97 -5.04 -13.23 -16.79
C GLY A 97 -5.56 -13.41 -18.21
N LYS A 98 -6.44 -12.50 -18.66
CA LYS A 98 -7.02 -12.51 -20.01
C LYS A 98 -5.98 -12.36 -21.10
N LYS A 99 -5.07 -11.38 -20.99
CA LYS A 99 -4.06 -11.08 -22.00
C LYS A 99 -3.00 -12.17 -22.13
N THR A 100 -2.59 -12.75 -21.01
CA THR A 100 -1.46 -13.70 -20.96
C THR A 100 -1.88 -15.17 -20.92
N GLY A 101 -3.14 -15.47 -20.69
CA GLY A 101 -3.64 -16.81 -20.46
C GLY A 101 -3.17 -17.45 -19.13
N ALA A 102 -2.65 -16.66 -18.20
CA ALA A 102 -2.06 -17.17 -16.96
C ALA A 102 -3.12 -17.70 -15.97
N TRP A 103 -4.30 -17.12 -15.95
CA TRP A 103 -5.44 -17.53 -15.09
C TRP A 103 -6.77 -16.95 -15.57
N THR A 104 -7.86 -17.52 -15.06
CA THR A 104 -9.17 -16.87 -14.98
C THR A 104 -9.40 -16.42 -13.54
N CYS A 105 -10.31 -15.46 -13.30
CA CYS A 105 -10.61 -15.00 -11.95
C CYS A 105 -12.09 -14.65 -11.75
N ASP A 106 -12.56 -14.91 -10.53
CA ASP A 106 -13.84 -14.42 -10.01
C ASP A 106 -13.56 -13.37 -8.93
N PHE A 107 -14.51 -12.44 -8.74
CA PHE A 107 -14.41 -11.37 -7.75
C PHE A 107 -15.51 -11.50 -6.71
N SER A 108 -15.15 -11.30 -5.44
CA SER A 108 -16.13 -11.32 -4.36
C SER A 108 -15.71 -10.43 -3.19
N ARG A 109 -16.69 -9.96 -2.45
CA ARG A 109 -16.53 -9.35 -1.13
C ARG A 109 -17.33 -10.07 -0.04
N GLU A 110 -18.05 -11.11 -0.41
CA GLU A 110 -18.97 -11.83 0.47
C GLU A 110 -18.25 -12.95 1.22
N TRP A 111 -18.51 -13.06 2.52
CA TRP A 111 -17.84 -14.05 3.40
C TRP A 111 -18.03 -15.49 2.93
N GLU A 112 -19.17 -15.80 2.35
CA GLU A 112 -19.53 -17.12 1.85
C GLU A 112 -18.55 -17.60 0.76
N SER A 113 -17.94 -16.65 0.04
CA SER A 113 -16.94 -16.98 -0.98
C SER A 113 -15.64 -17.55 -0.39
N LEU A 114 -15.41 -17.36 0.91
CA LEU A 114 -14.27 -17.91 1.64
C LEU A 114 -14.60 -19.24 2.37
N SER A 115 -15.76 -19.81 2.17
CA SER A 115 -16.08 -21.15 2.69
C SER A 115 -15.15 -22.21 2.08
N ALA A 116 -14.89 -23.30 2.81
CA ALA A 116 -14.05 -24.41 2.31
C ALA A 116 -14.54 -24.98 0.98
N GLU A 117 -15.87 -25.15 0.84
CA GLU A 117 -16.51 -25.64 -0.38
C GLU A 117 -16.25 -24.70 -1.58
N ASN A 118 -16.38 -23.39 -1.37
CA ASN A 118 -16.16 -22.44 -2.45
C ASN A 118 -14.68 -22.30 -2.79
N LEU A 119 -13.78 -22.23 -1.79
CA LEU A 119 -12.34 -22.16 -1.99
C LEU A 119 -11.77 -23.36 -2.76
N ALA A 120 -12.38 -24.55 -2.64
CA ALA A 120 -11.96 -25.75 -3.36
C ALA A 120 -11.96 -25.54 -4.89
N LYS A 121 -12.77 -24.62 -5.42
CA LYS A 121 -12.88 -24.31 -6.86
C LYS A 121 -11.71 -23.52 -7.41
N TYR A 122 -10.82 -22.98 -6.54
CA TYR A 122 -9.75 -22.06 -6.91
C TYR A 122 -8.36 -22.63 -6.66
N ASP A 123 -7.38 -22.15 -7.40
CA ASP A 123 -5.96 -22.44 -7.22
C ASP A 123 -5.26 -21.39 -6.35
N GLY A 124 -5.83 -20.19 -6.28
CA GLY A 124 -5.30 -19.10 -5.48
C GLY A 124 -6.37 -18.13 -5.02
N LEU A 125 -6.11 -17.50 -3.89
CA LEU A 125 -6.91 -16.44 -3.27
C LEU A 125 -6.09 -15.17 -3.20
N VAL A 126 -6.62 -14.07 -3.75
CA VAL A 126 -6.02 -12.73 -3.68
C VAL A 126 -6.82 -11.89 -2.69
N PHE A 127 -6.18 -11.41 -1.65
CA PHE A 127 -6.69 -10.37 -0.77
C PHE A 127 -6.28 -9.01 -1.34
N ASN A 128 -7.17 -8.41 -2.16
CA ASN A 128 -6.88 -7.14 -2.81
C ASN A 128 -7.32 -5.97 -1.92
N ASN A 129 -6.37 -5.32 -1.27
CA ASN A 129 -6.61 -4.14 -0.43
C ASN A 129 -7.63 -4.35 0.69
N THR A 130 -7.79 -5.57 1.14
CA THR A 130 -8.73 -5.92 2.23
C THR A 130 -8.24 -5.35 3.56
N THR A 131 -9.18 -4.92 4.42
CA THR A 131 -8.83 -4.31 5.72
C THR A 131 -9.75 -4.75 6.84
N SER A 132 -9.18 -4.90 8.03
CA SER A 132 -9.89 -5.16 9.31
C SER A 132 -10.81 -6.38 9.27
N LEU A 133 -10.47 -7.37 8.46
CA LEU A 133 -11.24 -8.62 8.39
C LEU A 133 -11.11 -9.42 9.70
N ASP A 134 -12.25 -9.84 10.26
CA ASP A 134 -12.33 -10.76 11.38
C ASP A 134 -13.21 -11.95 11.02
N PRO A 135 -12.69 -12.96 10.30
CA PRO A 135 -13.46 -14.09 9.82
C PRO A 135 -13.92 -15.00 10.95
N THR A 136 -15.01 -15.75 10.70
CA THR A 136 -15.49 -16.78 11.63
C THR A 136 -14.46 -17.90 11.81
N PRO A 137 -14.56 -18.71 12.89
CA PRO A 137 -13.65 -19.85 13.09
C PRO A 137 -13.61 -20.80 11.89
N GLU A 138 -14.73 -21.05 11.22
CA GLU A 138 -14.83 -21.94 10.07
C GLU A 138 -14.06 -21.37 8.87
N ILE A 139 -14.15 -20.07 8.63
CA ILE A 139 -13.41 -19.40 7.55
C ILE A 139 -11.91 -19.37 7.88
N LYS A 140 -11.54 -19.10 9.15
CA LYS A 140 -10.13 -19.16 9.61
C LYS A 140 -9.52 -20.52 9.30
N GLN A 141 -10.24 -21.60 9.63
CA GLN A 141 -9.80 -22.96 9.34
C GLN A 141 -9.71 -23.22 7.84
N ALA A 142 -10.75 -22.82 7.08
CA ALA A 142 -10.75 -22.97 5.63
C ALA A 142 -9.57 -22.29 4.94
N LEU A 143 -9.19 -21.08 5.37
CA LEU A 143 -8.02 -20.36 4.84
C LEU A 143 -6.71 -21.07 5.14
N LEU A 144 -6.53 -21.60 6.36
CA LEU A 144 -5.34 -22.37 6.74
C LEU A 144 -5.24 -23.69 5.95
N ASP A 145 -6.35 -24.39 5.80
CA ASP A 145 -6.38 -25.66 5.05
C ASP A 145 -6.15 -25.42 3.57
N PHE A 146 -6.73 -24.35 3.02
CA PHE A 146 -6.53 -23.94 1.64
C PHE A 146 -5.05 -23.78 1.30
N ILE A 147 -4.32 -22.96 2.06
CA ILE A 147 -2.89 -22.75 1.75
C ILE A 147 -2.05 -23.99 2.05
N LYS A 148 -2.29 -24.67 3.18
CA LYS A 148 -1.53 -25.86 3.57
C LYS A 148 -1.69 -27.02 2.57
N SER A 149 -2.81 -27.06 1.84
CA SER A 149 -3.06 -28.07 0.79
C SER A 149 -2.25 -27.87 -0.49
N GLY A 150 -1.54 -26.74 -0.63
CA GLY A 150 -0.72 -26.44 -1.80
C GLY A 150 -1.27 -25.33 -2.70
N LYS A 151 -2.30 -24.61 -2.23
CA LYS A 151 -2.89 -23.47 -2.93
C LYS A 151 -2.12 -22.17 -2.66
N ALA A 152 -2.41 -21.14 -3.46
CA ALA A 152 -1.77 -19.83 -3.36
C ALA A 152 -2.58 -18.85 -2.51
N ILE A 153 -1.91 -18.05 -1.68
CA ILE A 153 -2.48 -16.81 -1.12
C ILE A 153 -1.61 -15.64 -1.58
N ILE A 154 -2.29 -14.59 -2.04
CA ILE A 154 -1.67 -13.34 -2.48
C ILE A 154 -2.24 -12.21 -1.62
N GLY A 155 -1.38 -11.40 -1.01
CA GLY A 155 -1.76 -10.19 -0.28
C GLY A 155 -1.31 -8.94 -1.00
N ILE A 156 -2.23 -8.00 -1.23
CA ILE A 156 -1.94 -6.71 -1.83
C ILE A 156 -2.22 -5.62 -0.79
N HIS A 157 -1.24 -4.78 -0.53
CA HIS A 157 -1.29 -3.57 0.30
C HIS A 157 -2.02 -3.79 1.63
N GLY A 158 -3.30 -3.40 1.74
CA GLY A 158 -4.13 -3.49 2.95
C GLY A 158 -4.27 -4.89 3.55
N ALA A 159 -3.88 -5.95 2.83
CA ALA A 159 -4.04 -7.32 3.29
C ALA A 159 -3.38 -7.64 4.64
N THR A 160 -2.37 -6.88 5.05
CA THR A 160 -1.73 -7.00 6.38
C THR A 160 -2.44 -6.21 7.49
N ASP A 161 -3.45 -5.41 7.16
CA ASP A 161 -4.35 -4.76 8.14
C ASP A 161 -5.53 -5.65 8.52
N ASN A 162 -5.49 -6.92 8.13
CA ASN A 162 -6.48 -7.92 8.49
C ASN A 162 -6.09 -8.68 9.75
N PHE A 163 -7.04 -9.44 10.26
CA PHE A 163 -6.81 -10.50 11.27
C PHE A 163 -6.31 -9.97 12.61
N GLY A 164 -6.72 -8.76 13.01
CA GLY A 164 -6.27 -8.11 14.25
C GLY A 164 -6.43 -8.96 15.51
N LYS A 165 -7.39 -9.90 15.52
CA LYS A 165 -7.68 -10.83 16.60
C LYS A 165 -7.32 -12.29 16.29
N TRP A 166 -6.60 -12.53 15.19
CA TRP A 166 -6.24 -13.87 14.74
C TRP A 166 -4.74 -13.96 14.44
N PRO A 167 -3.89 -14.33 15.44
CA PRO A 167 -2.44 -14.37 15.31
C PRO A 167 -1.94 -15.26 14.16
N GLU A 168 -2.57 -16.42 13.92
CA GLU A 168 -2.21 -17.32 12.84
C GLU A 168 -2.45 -16.69 11.46
N GLY A 169 -3.50 -15.88 11.32
CA GLY A 169 -3.77 -15.12 10.10
C GLY A 169 -2.74 -14.01 9.87
N GLN A 170 -2.31 -13.32 10.93
CA GLN A 170 -1.22 -12.36 10.85
C GLN A 170 0.11 -13.05 10.46
N GLN A 171 0.38 -14.20 11.09
CA GLN A 171 1.55 -15.01 10.75
C GLN A 171 1.48 -15.54 9.31
N LEU A 172 0.29 -15.92 8.84
CA LEU A 172 0.06 -16.32 7.46
C LEU A 172 0.42 -15.18 6.51
N MET A 173 -0.13 -13.98 6.73
CA MET A 173 0.12 -12.81 5.87
C MET A 173 1.56 -12.28 6.01
N GLY A 174 2.17 -12.50 7.17
CA GLY A 174 3.57 -12.23 7.41
C GLY A 174 3.89 -10.87 7.99
N GLY A 175 2.90 -10.16 8.52
CA GLY A 175 3.10 -8.88 9.19
C GLY A 175 1.77 -8.32 9.65
N ARG A 176 1.79 -7.53 10.70
CA ARG A 176 0.66 -6.75 11.17
C ARG A 176 0.91 -5.29 10.89
N PHE A 177 -0.03 -4.63 10.27
CA PHE A 177 0.00 -3.18 10.04
C PHE A 177 0.30 -2.39 11.33
N ALA A 178 1.27 -1.49 11.26
CA ALA A 178 1.71 -0.64 12.36
C ALA A 178 1.76 0.85 11.99
N GLY A 179 1.11 1.23 10.89
CA GLY A 179 1.11 2.58 10.37
C GLY A 179 1.72 2.69 8.97
N HIS A 180 1.61 3.89 8.41
CA HIS A 180 2.09 4.21 7.06
C HIS A 180 2.86 5.53 7.08
N PRO A 181 4.11 5.54 7.61
CA PRO A 181 4.93 6.75 7.64
C PRO A 181 5.19 7.30 6.23
N TRP A 182 5.21 6.44 5.24
CA TRP A 182 5.29 6.77 3.83
C TRP A 182 3.90 6.90 3.22
N GLY A 183 3.30 8.09 3.34
CA GLY A 183 1.99 8.37 2.76
C GLY A 183 2.00 8.38 1.23
N GLY A 184 0.82 8.20 0.62
CA GLY A 184 0.64 8.11 -0.84
C GLY A 184 1.07 9.35 -1.63
N GLY A 185 1.27 10.50 -0.94
CA GLY A 185 1.80 11.71 -1.54
C GLY A 185 3.28 11.65 -1.90
N GLY A 186 4.05 10.80 -1.21
CA GLY A 186 5.50 10.75 -1.34
C GLY A 186 6.20 12.04 -0.90
N PRO A 187 7.53 12.10 -0.94
CA PRO A 187 8.27 13.34 -0.76
C PRO A 187 8.09 14.23 -2.00
N GLY A 188 8.10 15.54 -1.80
CA GLY A 188 8.05 16.52 -2.88
C GLY A 188 9.40 16.76 -3.57
N GLY A 189 9.48 17.82 -4.36
CA GLY A 189 10.72 18.32 -4.91
C GLY A 189 11.37 17.42 -5.96
N LYS A 190 12.66 17.08 -5.78
CA LYS A 190 13.46 16.33 -6.76
C LYS A 190 13.00 14.90 -7.02
N THR A 191 12.10 14.35 -6.21
CA THR A 191 11.65 12.96 -6.28
C THR A 191 10.32 12.80 -7.00
N ASP A 192 9.71 13.87 -7.50
CA ASP A 192 8.38 13.86 -8.12
C ASP A 192 7.30 13.19 -7.25
N GLY A 193 7.43 13.31 -5.92
CA GLY A 193 6.54 12.67 -4.96
C GLY A 193 6.70 11.15 -4.82
N LYS A 194 7.86 10.59 -5.20
CA LYS A 194 8.11 9.13 -5.19
C LYS A 194 9.07 8.74 -4.08
N TRP A 195 8.76 7.63 -3.40
CA TRP A 195 9.65 6.96 -2.46
C TRP A 195 10.67 6.09 -3.18
N ALA A 196 11.83 5.86 -2.57
CA ALA A 196 12.86 4.98 -3.07
C ALA A 196 12.72 3.56 -2.51
N PHE A 197 12.83 2.57 -3.38
CA PHE A 197 12.78 1.14 -3.05
C PHE A 197 14.08 0.47 -3.47
N LYS A 198 14.60 -0.41 -2.62
CA LYS A 198 15.73 -1.29 -2.94
C LYS A 198 15.25 -2.70 -3.22
N LEU A 199 15.98 -3.43 -4.04
CA LEU A 199 15.82 -4.86 -4.17
C LEU A 199 16.72 -5.55 -3.14
N ASP A 200 16.14 -6.23 -2.17
CA ASP A 200 16.91 -7.07 -1.23
C ASP A 200 17.48 -8.30 -1.95
N GLU A 201 16.84 -8.69 -3.05
CA GLU A 201 17.20 -9.84 -3.89
C GLU A 201 17.23 -9.43 -5.37
N PRO A 202 18.23 -8.65 -5.83
CA PRO A 202 18.26 -8.09 -7.18
C PRO A 202 18.28 -9.16 -8.29
N ASN A 203 18.85 -10.35 -8.00
CA ASN A 203 18.94 -11.46 -8.94
C ASN A 203 17.81 -12.49 -8.79
N HIS A 204 16.85 -12.25 -7.90
CA HIS A 204 15.72 -13.16 -7.73
C HIS A 204 14.81 -13.14 -8.96
N PRO A 205 14.36 -14.30 -9.48
CA PRO A 205 13.57 -14.38 -10.72
C PRO A 205 12.32 -13.47 -10.71
N LEU A 206 11.68 -13.27 -9.55
CA LEU A 206 10.53 -12.39 -9.42
C LEU A 206 10.89 -10.90 -9.55
N CYS A 207 12.13 -10.50 -9.24
CA CYS A 207 12.59 -9.13 -9.34
C CYS A 207 13.08 -8.72 -10.74
N ARG A 208 13.00 -9.61 -11.73
CA ARG A 208 13.53 -9.40 -13.10
C ARG A 208 13.02 -8.13 -13.78
N ALA A 209 11.78 -7.73 -13.46
CA ALA A 209 11.14 -6.54 -14.04
C ALA A 209 11.87 -5.24 -13.70
N PHE A 210 12.63 -5.22 -12.62
CA PHE A 210 13.37 -4.03 -12.16
C PHE A 210 14.81 -3.98 -12.68
N GLY A 211 15.25 -4.96 -13.49
CA GLY A 211 16.59 -4.99 -14.08
C GLY A 211 17.73 -5.04 -13.06
N GLY A 212 17.49 -5.60 -11.86
CA GLY A 212 18.48 -5.70 -10.76
C GLY A 212 18.73 -4.38 -10.03
N LYS A 213 17.94 -3.34 -10.25
CA LYS A 213 18.13 -2.00 -9.66
C LYS A 213 16.96 -1.60 -8.81
N GLY A 214 17.22 -0.79 -7.77
CA GLY A 214 16.16 -0.08 -7.04
C GLY A 214 15.34 0.82 -7.96
N PHE A 215 14.16 1.23 -7.51
CA PHE A 215 13.25 2.05 -8.30
C PHE A 215 12.56 3.10 -7.42
N ARG A 216 11.81 4.01 -8.03
CA ARG A 216 11.00 5.00 -7.34
C ARG A 216 9.54 4.92 -7.77
N LEU A 217 8.63 4.96 -6.80
CA LEU A 217 7.20 4.93 -7.04
C LEU A 217 6.47 5.79 -6.02
N LYS A 218 5.38 6.42 -6.45
CA LYS A 218 4.45 7.13 -5.58
C LYS A 218 3.38 6.17 -5.11
N ASP A 219 3.41 5.81 -3.84
CA ASP A 219 2.40 4.98 -3.19
C ASP A 219 2.42 5.20 -1.67
N GLU A 220 1.43 4.70 -0.96
CA GLU A 220 1.45 4.58 0.49
C GLU A 220 2.07 3.23 0.88
N ILE A 221 3.04 3.26 1.80
CA ILE A 221 3.74 2.06 2.22
C ILE A 221 3.55 1.82 3.71
N TYR A 222 3.18 0.59 4.04
CA TYR A 222 3.01 0.13 5.40
C TYR A 222 4.33 -0.25 6.07
N GLN A 223 4.42 0.05 7.36
CA GLN A 223 5.36 -0.58 8.26
C GLN A 223 4.65 -1.66 9.08
N PHE A 224 5.41 -2.63 9.57
CA PHE A 224 4.88 -3.82 10.21
C PHE A 224 5.46 -4.01 11.60
N LYS A 225 4.63 -4.50 12.51
CA LYS A 225 5.00 -5.03 13.82
C LYS A 225 4.43 -6.43 13.97
N ASP A 226 4.76 -7.12 15.05
CA ASP A 226 4.31 -8.48 15.36
C ASP A 226 4.37 -9.39 14.10
N ALA A 227 4.35 -10.66 14.20
CA ALA A 227 4.38 -11.63 13.10
C ALA A 227 5.40 -11.35 11.97
N TYR A 228 5.98 -10.14 11.86
CA TYR A 228 7.02 -9.84 10.88
C TYR A 228 8.40 -10.27 11.39
N THR A 229 9.03 -11.16 10.65
CA THR A 229 10.42 -11.58 10.85
C THR A 229 11.01 -12.11 9.56
N ARG A 230 12.30 -11.89 9.30
CA ARG A 230 13.01 -12.49 8.16
C ARG A 230 13.29 -14.00 8.35
N ALA A 231 13.08 -14.53 9.56
CA ALA A 231 13.34 -15.93 9.86
C ALA A 231 12.41 -16.92 9.14
N ASP A 232 11.22 -16.47 8.69
CA ASP A 232 10.20 -17.33 8.09
C ASP A 232 9.75 -16.89 6.68
N ARG A 233 10.40 -15.86 6.11
CA ARG A 233 10.09 -15.32 4.77
C ARG A 233 11.32 -14.82 4.06
N ARG A 234 11.23 -14.74 2.75
CA ARG A 234 12.24 -14.09 1.92
C ARG A 234 11.73 -12.74 1.45
N VAL A 235 12.35 -11.68 1.96
CA VAL A 235 12.03 -10.31 1.53
C VAL A 235 12.69 -10.07 0.16
N LEU A 236 11.93 -9.51 -0.77
CA LEU A 236 12.38 -9.23 -2.14
C LEU A 236 12.59 -7.74 -2.37
N ILE A 237 11.72 -6.90 -1.79
CA ILE A 237 11.75 -5.45 -1.93
C ILE A 237 11.66 -4.85 -0.53
N GLY A 238 12.50 -3.85 -0.25
CA GLY A 238 12.49 -3.04 0.96
C GLY A 238 12.53 -1.56 0.64
N MET A 239 12.29 -0.71 1.66
CA MET A 239 12.51 0.72 1.55
C MET A 239 14.01 1.01 1.46
N ASP A 240 14.40 1.90 0.55
CA ASP A 240 15.79 2.37 0.46
C ASP A 240 16.02 3.56 1.39
N LEU A 241 16.52 3.27 2.59
CA LEU A 241 16.79 4.28 3.60
C LEU A 241 18.14 4.99 3.41
N THR A 242 18.91 4.65 2.39
CA THR A 242 20.09 5.44 1.96
C THR A 242 19.66 6.73 1.25
N ASP A 243 18.42 6.76 0.75
CA ASP A 243 17.77 7.95 0.26
C ASP A 243 17.21 8.77 1.43
N GLU A 244 17.73 9.98 1.64
CA GLU A 244 17.40 10.82 2.79
C GLU A 244 15.91 11.18 2.85
N GLU A 245 15.26 11.45 1.71
CA GLU A 245 13.84 11.80 1.66
C GLU A 245 12.98 10.60 2.04
N THR A 246 13.39 9.40 1.67
CA THR A 246 12.71 8.16 2.06
C THR A 246 12.95 7.80 3.53
N ALA A 247 14.13 8.10 4.09
CA ALA A 247 14.42 7.86 5.50
C ALA A 247 13.74 8.87 6.45
N LYS A 248 13.53 10.10 6.01
CA LYS A 248 13.00 11.19 6.83
C LYS A 248 11.67 10.90 7.55
N PRO A 249 10.65 10.30 6.94
CA PRO A 249 9.37 10.03 7.61
C PRO A 249 9.49 9.18 8.87
N ILE A 250 10.30 8.13 8.85
CA ILE A 250 10.45 7.22 10.00
C ILE A 250 11.32 7.81 11.11
N ARG A 251 12.20 8.74 10.77
CA ARG A 251 13.08 9.45 11.72
C ARG A 251 12.41 10.67 12.32
N SER A 252 11.34 11.18 11.69
CA SER A 252 10.57 12.30 12.23
C SER A 252 9.77 11.89 13.46
N LEU A 253 9.59 12.83 14.40
CA LEU A 253 8.77 12.59 15.58
C LEU A 253 7.29 12.73 15.23
N ASP A 254 6.48 11.88 15.82
CA ASP A 254 5.03 12.05 15.83
C ASP A 254 4.68 13.21 16.78
N PRO A 255 3.97 14.24 16.33
CA PRO A 255 3.70 15.43 17.14
C PRO A 255 2.81 15.18 18.37
N LYS A 256 2.13 14.02 18.42
CA LYS A 256 1.28 13.66 19.56
C LYS A 256 2.01 12.84 20.61
N THR A 257 2.95 12.01 20.18
CA THR A 257 3.62 11.05 21.06
C THR A 257 5.08 11.41 21.32
N GLU A 258 5.64 12.36 20.56
CA GLU A 258 7.05 12.77 20.57
C GLU A 258 8.04 11.59 20.35
N LYS A 259 7.54 10.50 19.77
CA LYS A 259 8.34 9.32 19.43
C LYS A 259 8.58 9.25 17.93
N PRO A 260 9.68 8.61 17.47
CA PRO A 260 9.89 8.35 16.05
C PRO A 260 8.67 7.64 15.44
N ARG A 261 8.28 8.04 14.23
CA ARG A 261 7.17 7.41 13.51
C ARG A 261 7.50 6.00 13.03
N GLY A 262 8.79 5.70 12.84
CA GLY A 262 9.26 4.35 12.55
C GLY A 262 9.03 3.42 13.74
N CYS A 263 8.44 2.25 13.50
CA CYS A 263 8.16 1.26 14.54
C CYS A 263 9.31 0.26 14.75
N ARG A 264 10.40 0.37 13.99
CA ARG A 264 11.52 -0.58 14.00
C ARG A 264 12.83 0.13 14.33
N THR A 265 13.66 -0.57 15.10
CA THR A 265 15.00 -0.09 15.51
C THR A 265 16.13 -0.68 14.66
N ASP A 266 15.81 -1.65 13.79
CA ASP A 266 16.76 -2.36 12.93
C ASP A 266 16.74 -1.85 11.47
N ASP A 267 15.99 -0.77 11.21
CA ASP A 267 15.79 -0.17 9.87
C ASP A 267 15.31 -1.18 8.80
N ASP A 268 14.74 -2.32 9.23
CA ASP A 268 14.22 -3.34 8.33
C ASP A 268 12.76 -3.07 7.95
N TYR A 269 12.56 -2.31 6.90
CA TYR A 269 11.24 -1.95 6.38
C TYR A 269 10.98 -2.68 5.05
N ALA A 270 10.50 -3.93 5.19
CA ALA A 270 10.12 -4.74 4.03
C ALA A 270 8.88 -4.18 3.33
N VAL A 271 8.85 -4.32 2.01
CA VAL A 271 7.74 -3.91 1.14
C VAL A 271 7.08 -5.12 0.50
N SER A 272 7.87 -6.13 0.13
CA SER A 272 7.33 -7.35 -0.49
C SER A 272 8.15 -8.58 -0.11
N TRP A 273 7.45 -9.70 0.03
CA TRP A 273 8.06 -10.98 0.40
C TRP A 273 7.32 -12.19 -0.16
N VAL A 274 8.02 -13.29 -0.15
CA VAL A 274 7.52 -14.63 -0.45
C VAL A 274 7.71 -15.56 0.75
N LYS A 275 6.79 -16.51 0.92
CA LYS A 275 6.80 -17.46 2.03
C LYS A 275 6.18 -18.78 1.62
N ASN A 276 6.80 -19.91 2.02
CA ASN A 276 6.18 -21.21 1.95
C ASN A 276 5.33 -21.45 3.21
N VAL A 277 4.12 -21.98 3.05
CA VAL A 277 3.21 -22.31 4.15
C VAL A 277 2.63 -23.71 3.91
N GLY A 278 3.13 -24.71 4.63
CA GLY A 278 2.83 -26.10 4.32
C GLY A 278 3.26 -26.45 2.90
N LYS A 279 2.35 -26.94 2.06
CA LYS A 279 2.60 -27.22 0.64
C LYS A 279 2.32 -26.01 -0.26
N GLY A 280 1.68 -24.96 0.27
CA GLY A 280 1.30 -23.78 -0.48
C GLY A 280 2.27 -22.61 -0.33
N ARG A 281 1.93 -21.48 -0.92
CA ARG A 281 2.79 -20.32 -1.04
C ARG A 281 2.04 -19.03 -0.82
N LEU A 282 2.68 -18.11 -0.12
CA LEU A 282 2.22 -16.72 0.04
C LEU A 282 3.14 -15.77 -0.73
N PHE A 283 2.56 -14.88 -1.52
CA PHE A 283 3.19 -13.69 -2.06
C PHE A 283 2.50 -12.46 -1.49
N TYR A 284 3.24 -11.56 -0.88
CA TYR A 284 2.73 -10.28 -0.38
C TYR A 284 3.50 -9.11 -0.98
N CYS A 285 2.78 -8.05 -1.32
CA CYS A 285 3.36 -6.78 -1.75
C CYS A 285 2.56 -5.60 -1.17
N SER A 286 3.25 -4.69 -0.47
CA SER A 286 2.66 -3.48 0.13
C SER A 286 2.32 -2.41 -0.90
N LEU A 287 2.85 -2.48 -2.13
CA LEU A 287 2.45 -1.59 -3.21
C LEU A 287 1.01 -1.87 -3.62
N GLY A 288 0.21 -0.82 -3.90
CA GLY A 288 -1.16 -1.02 -4.36
C GLY A 288 -2.23 -0.18 -3.67
N HIS A 289 -1.84 0.81 -2.84
CA HIS A 289 -2.80 1.73 -2.21
C HIS A 289 -3.68 2.45 -3.25
N ALA A 290 -3.09 2.85 -4.35
CA ALA A 290 -3.75 3.63 -5.38
C ALA A 290 -3.58 3.04 -6.78
N MET A 291 -4.45 3.46 -7.69
CA MET A 291 -4.54 2.94 -9.06
C MET A 291 -3.26 3.12 -9.88
N ASN A 292 -2.49 4.20 -9.64
CA ASN A 292 -1.25 4.47 -10.35
C ASN A 292 -0.21 3.34 -10.22
N VAL A 293 -0.27 2.55 -9.17
CA VAL A 293 0.61 1.37 -8.98
C VAL A 293 0.38 0.34 -10.08
N PHE A 294 -0.88 0.17 -10.47
CA PHE A 294 -1.29 -0.75 -11.54
C PHE A 294 -1.14 -0.17 -12.96
N GLN A 295 -0.58 1.04 -13.06
CA GLN A 295 -0.19 1.72 -14.30
C GLN A 295 1.34 1.73 -14.48
N ASP A 296 2.10 1.11 -13.57
CA ASP A 296 3.55 0.99 -13.62
C ASP A 296 3.93 -0.41 -14.16
N ALA A 297 4.45 -0.47 -15.37
CA ALA A 297 4.70 -1.73 -16.06
C ALA A 297 5.67 -2.67 -15.32
N PRO A 298 6.79 -2.23 -14.74
CA PRO A 298 7.64 -3.07 -13.89
C PRO A 298 6.91 -3.66 -12.69
N VAL A 299 6.07 -2.88 -12.01
CA VAL A 299 5.31 -3.34 -10.85
C VAL A 299 4.22 -4.34 -11.26
N VAL A 300 3.52 -4.08 -12.36
CA VAL A 300 2.51 -5.02 -12.89
C VAL A 300 3.15 -6.33 -13.34
N GLN A 301 4.34 -6.29 -13.97
CA GLN A 301 5.10 -7.51 -14.28
C GLN A 301 5.53 -8.25 -12.99
N TYR A 302 5.93 -7.53 -11.95
CA TYR A 302 6.29 -8.13 -10.66
C TYR A 302 5.09 -8.83 -10.02
N TYR A 303 3.88 -8.26 -10.10
CA TYR A 303 2.65 -8.91 -9.67
C TYR A 303 2.35 -10.17 -10.47
N LEU A 304 2.48 -10.15 -11.80
CA LEU A 304 2.31 -11.35 -12.64
C LEU A 304 3.24 -12.46 -12.18
N ASP A 305 4.53 -12.15 -12.02
CA ASP A 305 5.55 -13.14 -11.63
C ASP A 305 5.31 -13.68 -10.21
N GLY A 306 4.94 -12.80 -9.26
CA GLY A 306 4.63 -13.18 -7.88
C GLY A 306 3.40 -14.09 -7.77
N ILE A 307 2.32 -13.75 -8.48
CA ILE A 307 1.10 -14.57 -8.54
C ILE A 307 1.42 -15.94 -9.18
N GLN A 308 2.13 -15.97 -10.31
CA GLN A 308 2.50 -17.22 -10.97
C GLN A 308 3.47 -18.09 -10.13
N TRP A 309 4.36 -17.45 -9.36
CA TRP A 309 5.19 -18.17 -8.40
C TRP A 309 4.34 -18.80 -7.29
N ALA A 310 3.40 -18.05 -6.73
CA ALA A 310 2.51 -18.56 -5.70
C ALA A 310 1.65 -19.74 -6.22
N LEU A 311 1.19 -19.65 -7.47
CA LEU A 311 0.48 -20.74 -8.16
C LEU A 311 1.40 -21.95 -8.51
N GLY A 312 2.72 -21.80 -8.38
CA GLY A 312 3.68 -22.86 -8.68
C GLY A 312 4.10 -22.96 -10.15
N ASP A 313 3.76 -21.99 -10.98
CA ASP A 313 4.08 -21.98 -12.41
C ASP A 313 5.50 -21.42 -12.67
N ILE A 314 5.98 -20.51 -11.81
CA ILE A 314 7.38 -20.06 -11.78
C ILE A 314 8.14 -20.77 -10.67
N LYS A 315 9.36 -21.24 -11.00
CA LYS A 315 10.31 -21.76 -10.01
C LYS A 315 11.18 -20.61 -9.51
N ALA A 316 11.11 -20.31 -8.23
CA ALA A 316 12.02 -19.40 -7.56
C ALA A 316 12.14 -19.81 -6.09
N ASP A 317 13.29 -19.54 -5.50
CA ASP A 317 13.58 -19.92 -4.12
C ASP A 317 12.88 -18.94 -3.14
N ALA A 318 12.22 -19.52 -2.14
CA ALA A 318 11.59 -18.77 -1.04
C ALA A 318 12.18 -19.16 0.32
N THR A 319 13.31 -19.87 0.34
CA THR A 319 14.00 -20.17 1.59
C THR A 319 14.53 -18.87 2.20
N THR A 320 14.47 -18.79 3.52
CA THR A 320 14.98 -17.62 4.25
C THR A 320 16.50 -17.55 4.10
N LYS A 321 17.02 -16.34 3.93
CA LYS A 321 18.46 -16.12 4.11
C LYS A 321 18.72 -15.91 5.60
N LYS A 322 19.65 -16.68 6.14
CA LYS A 322 20.18 -16.48 7.50
C LYS A 322 20.98 -15.19 7.58
#